data_6ccad173a810c22bd95266a68271417b
#
_entry.id   6ccad173a810c22bd95266a68271417b
#
_cell.length_a   1.000
_cell.length_b   1.000
_cell.length_c   1.000
_cell.angle_alpha   90.00
_cell.angle_beta   90.00
_cell.angle_gamma   90.00
#
_symmetry.space_group_name_H-M   'P 1'
#
loop_
_entity.id
_entity.type
_entity.pdbx_description
1 polymer ?
#
loop_
_entity_poly.entity_id
_entity_poly.type
_entity_poly.pdbx_seq_one_letter_code
_entity_poly.pdbx_strand_id
1 'polypeptide(L)'
;MMKRIAAIVIGLAVIVSALVVMTMLRKSPVLTVVTWSGPYGRAQASALFVPYSQRAAIDVRIAQYDGGLDELRKQVTSRQYEWDAVDLELPDAIAACREGLLEPIDASSLPAGRNGEPAKSDFVANALGPCWVGSVVYSQVIAYAPARFGTARPISLSDFFDTVRFPGPRALKSTSAKFNLELALLADGVAPDGVYRVLSTPQGIARAFAKLDTIRASIVWWARAGDPAEMLEDGRAAFATILNGDAYEAANQRRSLGVIWDRQLYELDVFGIPKGDPKREMAMDFVRFATSAASLARVSGWVPYGPARRSAIDLVGKNPELGIAMRPFLPTAPEHFSTAFAVDDAWWQAHGPEVIPRWEAWRGK
;
A
#
# COMPACT_ATOMS: atom_id res chain seq x y z
N MET A 1 29.08 47.52 46.23
CA MET A 1 28.69 47.26 44.84
C MET A 1 28.95 45.81 44.43
N MET A 2 30.12 45.22 44.62
CA MET A 2 30.48 43.84 44.26
C MET A 2 29.56 42.76 44.86
N LYS A 3 29.18 42.84 46.18
CA LYS A 3 28.29 41.84 46.81
C LYS A 3 26.85 41.78 46.17
N ARG A 4 26.32 42.91 45.67
CA ARG A 4 25.02 42.96 44.99
C ARG A 4 25.10 42.38 43.58
N ILE A 5 26.20 42.57 42.87
CA ILE A 5 26.44 42.01 41.55
C ILE A 5 26.60 40.47 41.63
N ALA A 6 27.34 39.97 42.62
CA ALA A 6 27.51 38.55 42.88
C ALA A 6 26.18 37.86 43.21
N ALA A 7 25.30 38.47 44.02
CA ALA A 7 23.98 37.92 44.33
C ALA A 7 23.06 37.86 43.08
N ILE A 8 23.13 38.84 42.17
CA ILE A 8 22.35 38.83 40.90
C ILE A 8 22.85 37.74 39.95
N VAL A 9 24.17 37.56 39.84
CA VAL A 9 24.75 36.50 38.97
C VAL A 9 24.40 35.11 39.48
N ILE A 10 24.45 34.88 40.80
CA ILE A 10 24.05 33.59 41.41
C ILE A 10 22.55 33.36 41.21
N GLY A 11 21.70 34.38 41.38
CA GLY A 11 20.26 34.27 41.13
C GLY A 11 19.94 33.91 39.66
N LEU A 12 20.63 34.55 38.72
CA LEU A 12 20.48 34.22 37.28
C LEU A 12 20.94 32.78 36.96
N ALA A 13 22.07 32.34 37.53
CA ALA A 13 22.58 30.97 37.31
C ALA A 13 21.61 29.91 37.87
N VAL A 14 20.98 30.16 39.03
CA VAL A 14 19.96 29.26 39.61
C VAL A 14 18.70 29.21 38.75
N ILE A 15 18.23 30.36 38.22
CA ILE A 15 17.09 30.43 37.34
C ILE A 15 17.36 29.68 36.01
N VAL A 16 18.52 29.88 35.42
CA VAL A 16 18.93 29.18 34.19
C VAL A 16 19.07 27.69 34.44
N SER A 17 19.67 27.28 35.56
CA SER A 17 19.76 25.86 35.93
C SER A 17 18.40 25.23 36.20
N ALA A 18 17.47 25.93 36.86
CA ALA A 18 16.11 25.48 37.09
C ALA A 18 15.32 25.35 35.78
N LEU A 19 15.47 26.29 34.84
CA LEU A 19 14.88 26.23 33.50
C LEU A 19 15.43 25.06 32.69
N VAL A 20 16.74 24.81 32.74
CA VAL A 20 17.37 23.66 32.06
C VAL A 20 16.90 22.34 32.66
N VAL A 21 16.82 22.23 34.00
CA VAL A 21 16.28 21.03 34.66
C VAL A 21 14.80 20.85 34.36
N MET A 22 14.01 21.91 34.29
CA MET A 22 12.59 21.84 33.97
C MET A 22 12.32 21.46 32.50
N THR A 23 13.21 21.84 31.57
CA THR A 23 13.16 21.38 30.18
C THR A 23 13.60 19.92 30.03
N MET A 24 14.58 19.47 30.81
CA MET A 24 15.04 18.07 30.83
C MET A 24 14.03 17.11 31.48
N LEU A 25 13.15 17.60 32.38
CA LEU A 25 12.12 16.82 33.06
C LEU A 25 10.78 16.76 32.27
N ARG A 26 10.62 17.54 31.22
CA ARG A 26 9.43 17.41 30.36
C ARG A 26 9.53 16.10 29.57
N LYS A 27 8.66 15.16 29.90
CA LYS A 27 8.47 13.97 29.05
C LYS A 27 8.11 14.44 27.64
N SER A 28 8.84 13.94 26.65
CA SER A 28 8.48 14.19 25.26
C SER A 28 7.04 13.77 25.00
N PRO A 29 6.27 14.56 24.24
CA PRO A 29 4.95 14.10 23.79
C PRO A 29 5.08 12.77 23.05
N VAL A 30 4.09 11.90 23.20
CA VAL A 30 4.07 10.59 22.57
C VAL A 30 2.98 10.54 21.51
N LEU A 31 3.34 10.16 20.29
CA LEU A 31 2.43 9.83 19.20
C LEU A 31 2.46 8.31 18.97
N THR A 32 1.32 7.66 18.98
CA THR A 32 1.21 6.23 18.64
C THR A 32 0.78 6.08 17.20
N VAL A 33 1.63 5.48 16.38
CA VAL A 33 1.33 5.18 14.97
C VAL A 33 1.16 3.68 14.82
N VAL A 34 0.04 3.28 14.23
CA VAL A 34 -0.26 1.88 13.93
C VAL A 34 0.22 1.54 12.54
N THR A 35 0.88 0.41 12.40
CA THR A 35 1.40 -0.11 11.13
C THR A 35 1.31 -1.63 11.08
N TRP A 36 1.60 -2.19 9.93
CA TRP A 36 1.61 -3.63 9.67
C TRP A 36 2.85 -4.30 10.25
N SER A 37 2.76 -5.59 10.53
CA SER A 37 3.92 -6.41 10.87
C SER A 37 4.85 -6.64 9.65
N GLY A 38 6.04 -7.19 9.89
CA GLY A 38 6.94 -7.63 8.84
C GLY A 38 7.76 -6.53 8.16
N PRO A 39 8.20 -6.75 6.90
CA PRO A 39 9.12 -5.85 6.20
C PRO A 39 8.58 -4.43 6.00
N TYR A 40 7.28 -4.30 5.70
CA TYR A 40 6.66 -3.00 5.47
C TYR A 40 6.64 -2.12 6.73
N GLY A 41 6.23 -2.68 7.88
CA GLY A 41 6.27 -1.92 9.14
C GLY A 41 7.70 -1.50 9.53
N ARG A 42 8.71 -2.37 9.29
CA ARG A 42 10.13 -1.98 9.49
C ARG A 42 10.56 -0.87 8.55
N ALA A 43 10.11 -0.91 7.29
CA ALA A 43 10.37 0.15 6.31
C ALA A 43 9.79 1.49 6.77
N GLN A 44 8.54 1.50 7.24
CA GLN A 44 7.91 2.70 7.79
C GLN A 44 8.63 3.20 9.05
N ALA A 45 9.02 2.30 9.95
CA ALA A 45 9.78 2.69 11.14
C ALA A 45 11.06 3.43 10.76
N SER A 46 11.84 2.88 9.82
CA SER A 46 13.12 3.45 9.39
C SER A 46 12.96 4.72 8.53
N ALA A 47 11.96 4.74 7.65
CA ALA A 47 11.77 5.82 6.69
C ALA A 47 10.91 6.97 7.19
N LEU A 48 10.00 6.72 8.14
CA LEU A 48 9.01 7.70 8.62
C LEU A 48 9.13 7.96 10.12
N PHE A 49 9.02 6.93 10.96
CA PHE A 49 8.81 7.14 12.40
C PHE A 49 10.06 7.68 13.09
N VAL A 50 11.21 7.09 12.83
CA VAL A 50 12.49 7.58 13.38
C VAL A 50 12.80 9.00 12.87
N PRO A 51 12.74 9.32 11.55
CA PRO A 51 12.96 10.68 11.07
C PRO A 51 11.95 11.70 11.59
N TYR A 52 10.68 11.31 11.76
CA TYR A 52 9.66 12.20 12.32
C TYR A 52 9.89 12.49 13.80
N SER A 53 10.20 11.46 14.59
CA SER A 53 10.54 11.59 16.01
C SER A 53 11.69 12.59 16.21
N GLN A 54 12.74 12.48 15.41
CA GLN A 54 13.89 13.40 15.45
C GLN A 54 13.51 14.83 15.03
N ARG A 55 12.71 14.97 13.96
CA ARG A 55 12.28 16.29 13.46
C ARG A 55 11.36 17.01 14.43
N ALA A 56 10.39 16.30 15.00
CA ALA A 56 9.34 16.88 15.84
C ALA A 56 9.73 16.95 17.33
N ALA A 57 10.84 16.33 17.72
CA ALA A 57 11.28 16.15 19.11
C ALA A 57 10.20 15.50 19.99
N ILE A 58 9.57 14.45 19.48
CA ILE A 58 8.54 13.65 20.17
C ILE A 58 8.92 12.17 20.13
N ASP A 59 8.33 11.38 21.02
CA ASP A 59 8.46 9.93 20.96
C ASP A 59 7.38 9.34 20.04
N VAL A 60 7.77 8.57 19.01
CA VAL A 60 6.83 7.80 18.19
C VAL A 60 6.78 6.37 18.72
N ARG A 61 5.62 5.99 19.27
CA ARG A 61 5.33 4.62 19.67
C ARG A 61 4.72 3.89 18.48
N ILE A 62 5.23 2.70 18.19
CA ILE A 62 4.73 1.84 17.13
C ILE A 62 3.77 0.83 17.72
N ALA A 63 2.55 0.77 17.21
CA ALA A 63 1.60 -0.30 17.44
C ALA A 63 1.42 -1.09 16.14
N GLN A 64 1.15 -2.38 16.27
CA GLN A 64 0.95 -3.29 15.13
C GLN A 64 -0.42 -3.94 15.23
N TYR A 65 -1.04 -4.17 14.08
CA TYR A 65 -2.27 -4.92 13.96
C TYR A 65 -2.32 -5.61 12.59
N ASP A 66 -3.26 -6.52 12.42
CA ASP A 66 -3.39 -7.36 11.22
C ASP A 66 -4.62 -6.98 10.38
N GLY A 67 -5.07 -5.72 10.47
CA GLY A 67 -6.23 -5.20 9.74
C GLY A 67 -7.55 -5.28 10.53
N GLY A 68 -8.63 -4.83 9.88
CA GLY A 68 -9.96 -4.75 10.45
C GLY A 68 -10.23 -3.50 11.28
N LEU A 69 -11.46 -3.34 11.76
CA LEU A 69 -11.93 -2.08 12.37
C LEU A 69 -12.35 -2.21 13.85
N ASP A 70 -12.28 -3.39 14.44
CA ASP A 70 -12.89 -3.62 15.76
C ASP A 70 -12.19 -2.82 16.87
N GLU A 71 -10.86 -2.75 16.85
CA GLU A 71 -10.13 -1.96 17.82
C GLU A 71 -10.33 -0.45 17.60
N LEU A 72 -10.38 0.00 16.35
CA LEU A 72 -10.69 1.40 16.01
C LEU A 72 -12.10 1.79 16.47
N ARG A 73 -13.11 0.93 16.25
CA ARG A 73 -14.49 1.13 16.74
C ARG A 73 -14.54 1.23 18.25
N LYS A 74 -13.84 0.33 18.94
CA LYS A 74 -13.75 0.31 20.41
C LYS A 74 -13.19 1.62 20.94
N GLN A 75 -12.07 2.12 20.41
CA GLN A 75 -11.41 3.34 20.86
C GLN A 75 -12.27 4.57 20.62
N VAL A 76 -12.87 4.72 19.43
CA VAL A 76 -13.75 5.85 19.09
C VAL A 76 -15.01 5.84 19.96
N THR A 77 -15.64 4.67 20.16
CA THR A 77 -16.87 4.55 20.97
C THR A 77 -16.62 4.83 22.45
N SER A 78 -15.51 4.30 23.00
CA SER A 78 -15.16 4.49 24.40
C SER A 78 -14.51 5.85 24.68
N ARG A 79 -14.04 6.55 23.66
CA ARG A 79 -13.21 7.77 23.74
C ARG A 79 -11.92 7.53 24.53
N GLN A 80 -11.39 6.31 24.46
CA GLN A 80 -10.11 5.93 25.04
C GLN A 80 -9.13 5.61 23.92
N TYR A 81 -8.28 6.58 23.58
CA TYR A 81 -7.41 6.51 22.42
C TYR A 81 -6.04 5.98 22.79
N GLU A 82 -5.66 4.86 22.21
CA GLU A 82 -4.32 4.28 22.24
C GLU A 82 -3.58 4.51 20.92
N TRP A 83 -4.33 4.75 19.83
CA TRP A 83 -3.87 4.99 18.47
C TRP A 83 -4.12 6.42 18.06
N ASP A 84 -3.12 7.08 17.48
CA ASP A 84 -3.22 8.48 17.05
C ASP A 84 -3.22 8.59 15.51
N ALA A 85 -2.47 7.74 14.82
CA ALA A 85 -2.53 7.60 13.35
C ALA A 85 -2.48 6.12 12.98
N VAL A 86 -3.23 5.72 11.96
CA VAL A 86 -3.38 4.31 11.57
C VAL A 86 -3.10 4.15 10.08
N ASP A 87 -2.22 3.22 9.75
CA ASP A 87 -1.98 2.77 8.37
C ASP A 87 -2.95 1.62 8.06
N LEU A 88 -3.88 1.87 7.15
CA LEU A 88 -5.01 1.01 6.80
C LEU A 88 -4.90 0.58 5.34
N GLU A 89 -5.35 -0.62 5.02
CA GLU A 89 -5.75 -0.91 3.64
C GLU A 89 -6.92 0.01 3.23
N LEU A 90 -6.95 0.42 1.97
CA LEU A 90 -8.00 1.32 1.47
C LEU A 90 -9.43 0.82 1.72
N PRO A 91 -9.77 -0.48 1.59
CA PRO A 91 -11.09 -0.99 1.94
C PRO A 91 -11.49 -0.66 3.38
N ASP A 92 -10.59 -0.87 4.34
CA ASP A 92 -10.83 -0.58 5.75
C ASP A 92 -11.00 0.93 6.00
N ALA A 93 -10.20 1.76 5.33
CA ALA A 93 -10.33 3.21 5.43
C ALA A 93 -11.67 3.72 4.87
N ILE A 94 -12.15 3.15 3.77
CA ILE A 94 -13.47 3.46 3.19
C ILE A 94 -14.58 3.09 4.18
N ALA A 95 -14.53 1.89 4.77
CA ALA A 95 -15.52 1.44 5.74
C ALA A 95 -15.47 2.29 7.01
N ALA A 96 -14.28 2.53 7.57
CA ALA A 96 -14.09 3.37 8.75
C ALA A 96 -14.60 4.81 8.55
N CYS A 97 -14.35 5.39 7.38
CA CYS A 97 -14.84 6.73 7.05
C CYS A 97 -16.37 6.78 6.96
N ARG A 98 -17.02 5.77 6.36
CA ARG A 98 -18.49 5.65 6.32
C ARG A 98 -19.12 5.50 7.70
N GLU A 99 -18.45 4.76 8.59
CA GLU A 99 -18.88 4.57 9.98
C GLU A 99 -18.59 5.80 10.86
N GLY A 100 -17.91 6.83 10.35
CA GLY A 100 -17.52 8.01 11.10
C GLY A 100 -16.43 7.76 12.14
N LEU A 101 -15.58 6.75 11.91
CA LEU A 101 -14.48 6.36 12.81
C LEU A 101 -13.19 7.13 12.56
N LEU A 102 -13.08 7.85 11.44
CA LEU A 102 -11.91 8.64 11.08
C LEU A 102 -12.20 10.13 11.02
N GLU A 103 -11.21 10.94 11.32
CA GLU A 103 -11.26 12.39 11.14
C GLU A 103 -11.29 12.75 9.65
N PRO A 104 -12.09 13.77 9.26
CA PRO A 104 -11.99 14.31 7.91
C PRO A 104 -10.64 14.98 7.69
N ILE A 105 -10.07 14.76 6.52
CA ILE A 105 -8.78 15.33 6.09
C ILE A 105 -9.00 16.22 4.88
N ASP A 106 -8.63 17.49 4.99
CA ASP A 106 -8.62 18.41 3.87
C ASP A 106 -7.32 18.21 3.05
N ALA A 107 -7.47 17.77 1.82
CA ALA A 107 -6.35 17.57 0.90
C ALA A 107 -5.56 18.86 0.60
N SER A 108 -6.18 20.05 0.75
CA SER A 108 -5.49 21.32 0.58
C SER A 108 -4.47 21.63 1.69
N SER A 109 -4.61 20.95 2.84
CA SER A 109 -3.68 21.06 3.97
C SER A 109 -2.40 20.23 3.81
N LEU A 110 -2.37 19.36 2.80
CA LEU A 110 -1.22 18.49 2.52
C LEU A 110 -0.12 19.26 1.78
N PRO A 111 1.17 18.91 1.98
CA PRO A 111 2.26 19.55 1.27
C PRO A 111 2.12 19.34 -0.25
N ALA A 112 2.56 20.33 -1.01
CA ALA A 112 2.66 20.22 -2.46
C ALA A 112 3.62 19.09 -2.87
N GLY A 113 3.50 18.62 -4.10
CA GLY A 113 4.43 17.69 -4.71
C GLY A 113 5.81 18.32 -4.89
N ARG A 114 6.76 17.52 -5.38
CA ARG A 114 8.18 17.94 -5.49
C ARG A 114 8.39 19.22 -6.29
N ASN A 115 7.62 19.42 -7.36
CA ASN A 115 7.76 20.58 -8.25
C ASN A 115 6.68 21.64 -7.99
N GLY A 116 6.00 21.59 -6.83
CA GLY A 116 4.96 22.53 -6.43
C GLY A 116 3.54 22.13 -6.88
N GLU A 117 3.37 20.92 -7.40
CA GLU A 117 2.04 20.42 -7.80
C GLU A 117 1.11 20.37 -6.57
N PRO A 118 -0.17 20.78 -6.69
CA PRO A 118 -1.15 20.57 -5.66
C PRO A 118 -1.28 19.08 -5.30
N ALA A 119 -1.44 18.75 -4.01
CA ALA A 119 -1.56 17.35 -3.56
C ALA A 119 -2.59 16.57 -4.39
N LYS A 120 -3.76 17.18 -4.69
CA LYS A 120 -4.84 16.55 -5.45
C LYS A 120 -4.42 16.06 -6.84
N SER A 121 -3.48 16.71 -7.50
CA SER A 121 -2.97 16.31 -8.82
C SER A 121 -1.76 15.39 -8.75
N ASP A 122 -1.03 15.40 -7.65
CA ASP A 122 0.18 14.62 -7.46
C ASP A 122 -0.08 13.19 -6.97
N PHE A 123 -1.12 12.98 -6.17
CA PHE A 123 -1.50 11.65 -5.73
C PHE A 123 -2.10 10.80 -6.87
N VAL A 124 -1.87 9.49 -6.83
CA VAL A 124 -2.53 8.55 -7.75
C VAL A 124 -4.02 8.45 -7.44
N ALA A 125 -4.80 7.87 -8.35
CA ALA A 125 -6.24 7.70 -8.16
C ALA A 125 -6.54 6.93 -6.86
N ASN A 126 -7.60 7.32 -6.15
CA ASN A 126 -8.07 6.78 -4.87
C ASN A 126 -7.13 7.02 -3.66
N ALA A 127 -5.95 7.58 -3.85
CA ALA A 127 -5.02 7.86 -2.75
C ALA A 127 -5.46 9.01 -1.84
N LEU A 128 -6.37 9.86 -2.29
CA LEU A 128 -6.98 10.90 -1.45
C LEU A 128 -8.47 10.65 -1.30
N GLY A 129 -8.92 10.59 -0.07
CA GLY A 129 -10.33 10.49 0.28
C GLY A 129 -10.73 11.49 1.35
N PRO A 130 -12.00 11.48 1.75
CA PRO A 130 -12.48 12.44 2.75
C PRO A 130 -11.87 12.25 4.14
N CYS A 131 -11.32 11.05 4.45
CA CYS A 131 -10.78 10.70 5.76
C CYS A 131 -9.42 9.99 5.69
N TRP A 132 -8.78 9.94 4.53
CA TRP A 132 -7.51 9.23 4.38
C TRP A 132 -6.56 9.89 3.38
N VAL A 133 -5.27 9.58 3.54
CA VAL A 133 -4.19 10.00 2.63
C VAL A 133 -3.31 8.81 2.29
N GLY A 134 -3.11 8.56 1.01
CA GLY A 134 -2.33 7.45 0.48
C GLY A 134 -0.88 7.42 0.97
N SER A 135 -0.45 6.24 1.36
CA SER A 135 0.92 5.91 1.74
C SER A 135 1.63 5.23 0.58
N VAL A 136 1.35 3.97 0.35
CA VAL A 136 1.99 3.16 -0.70
C VAL A 136 0.97 2.50 -1.61
N VAL A 137 1.46 2.10 -2.79
CA VAL A 137 0.76 1.30 -3.78
C VAL A 137 1.43 -0.06 -3.88
N TYR A 138 0.65 -1.11 -3.78
CA TYR A 138 1.06 -2.47 -4.12
C TYR A 138 0.17 -3.02 -5.24
N SER A 139 0.63 -4.06 -5.94
CA SER A 139 -0.07 -4.54 -7.12
C SER A 139 -0.07 -6.04 -7.24
N GLN A 140 -1.20 -6.57 -7.69
CA GLN A 140 -1.26 -7.89 -8.30
C GLN A 140 -0.71 -7.78 -9.73
N VAL A 141 0.36 -8.50 -9.99
CA VAL A 141 1.03 -8.59 -11.30
C VAL A 141 0.96 -10.02 -11.83
N ILE A 142 1.40 -10.22 -13.07
CA ILE A 142 1.61 -11.56 -13.62
C ILE A 142 3.11 -11.83 -13.64
N ALA A 143 3.55 -12.91 -12.98
CA ALA A 143 4.87 -13.45 -13.14
C ALA A 143 4.88 -14.68 -14.05
N TYR A 144 6.02 -14.97 -14.65
CA TYR A 144 6.21 -16.14 -15.51
C TYR A 144 7.59 -16.77 -15.32
N ALA A 145 7.72 -18.05 -15.68
CA ALA A 145 8.97 -18.79 -15.67
C ALA A 145 9.72 -18.61 -16.99
N PRO A 146 10.80 -17.77 -17.07
CA PRO A 146 11.47 -17.43 -18.32
C PRO A 146 12.05 -18.64 -19.05
N ALA A 147 12.54 -19.64 -18.30
CA ALA A 147 13.15 -20.84 -18.85
C ALA A 147 12.20 -21.67 -19.74
N ARG A 148 10.87 -21.51 -19.54
CA ARG A 148 9.87 -22.23 -20.34
C ARG A 148 9.70 -21.70 -21.75
N PHE A 149 10.04 -20.44 -22.00
CA PHE A 149 9.70 -19.74 -23.23
C PHE A 149 10.92 -19.41 -24.10
N GLY A 150 12.12 -19.85 -23.70
CA GLY A 150 13.35 -19.63 -24.44
C GLY A 150 13.62 -18.13 -24.68
N THR A 151 13.64 -17.72 -25.96
CA THR A 151 13.80 -16.30 -26.34
C THR A 151 12.49 -15.51 -26.38
N ALA A 152 11.35 -16.21 -26.38
CA ALA A 152 10.05 -15.53 -26.33
C ALA A 152 9.82 -14.91 -24.96
N ARG A 153 9.40 -13.64 -24.94
CA ARG A 153 9.13 -12.91 -23.72
C ARG A 153 7.66 -12.51 -23.67
N PRO A 154 6.85 -13.09 -22.77
CA PRO A 154 5.52 -12.56 -22.49
C PRO A 154 5.64 -11.13 -21.92
N ILE A 155 4.84 -10.19 -22.44
CA ILE A 155 4.93 -8.77 -22.06
C ILE A 155 3.58 -8.14 -21.74
N SER A 156 2.49 -8.87 -22.00
CA SER A 156 1.11 -8.33 -21.87
C SER A 156 0.17 -9.28 -21.14
N LEU A 157 -0.93 -8.72 -20.64
CA LEU A 157 -2.02 -9.50 -20.07
C LEU A 157 -2.61 -10.50 -21.10
N SER A 158 -2.64 -10.15 -22.38
CA SER A 158 -3.12 -11.07 -23.42
C SER A 158 -2.24 -12.30 -23.57
N ASP A 159 -0.93 -12.19 -23.36
CA ASP A 159 0.00 -13.32 -23.41
C ASP A 159 -0.29 -14.35 -22.29
N PHE A 160 -0.79 -13.89 -21.13
CA PHE A 160 -1.25 -14.79 -20.07
C PHE A 160 -2.41 -15.67 -20.50
N PHE A 161 -3.31 -15.17 -21.36
CA PHE A 161 -4.46 -15.92 -21.87
C PHE A 161 -4.17 -16.68 -23.18
N ASP A 162 -3.04 -16.41 -23.84
CA ASP A 162 -2.64 -17.11 -25.05
C ASP A 162 -1.92 -18.44 -24.72
N THR A 163 -2.71 -19.51 -24.61
CA THR A 163 -2.19 -20.86 -24.32
C THR A 163 -1.54 -21.55 -25.52
N VAL A 164 -1.69 -21.00 -26.72
CA VAL A 164 -1.07 -21.51 -27.96
C VAL A 164 0.34 -20.98 -28.08
N ARG A 165 0.53 -19.67 -27.99
CA ARG A 165 1.86 -19.04 -28.07
C ARG A 165 2.70 -19.29 -26.83
N PHE A 166 2.08 -19.27 -25.66
CA PHE A 166 2.73 -19.47 -24.37
C PHE A 166 2.08 -20.63 -23.61
N PRO A 167 2.39 -21.88 -23.95
CA PRO A 167 1.76 -23.05 -23.34
C PRO A 167 2.18 -23.26 -21.88
N GLY A 168 1.32 -23.91 -21.09
CA GLY A 168 1.60 -24.35 -19.73
C GLY A 168 0.57 -23.87 -18.69
N PRO A 169 0.68 -24.27 -17.43
CA PRO A 169 -0.30 -23.96 -16.39
C PRO A 169 -0.27 -22.49 -15.95
N ARG A 170 -1.47 -21.96 -15.61
CA ARG A 170 -1.71 -20.60 -15.09
C ARG A 170 -2.13 -20.68 -13.65
N ALA A 171 -1.29 -20.21 -12.74
CA ALA A 171 -1.60 -20.19 -11.32
C ALA A 171 -2.44 -18.94 -10.97
N LEU A 172 -3.67 -19.18 -10.51
CA LEU A 172 -4.60 -18.14 -10.08
C LEU A 172 -4.90 -18.28 -8.59
N LYS A 173 -5.19 -17.14 -7.93
CA LYS A 173 -5.59 -17.13 -6.53
C LYS A 173 -6.96 -17.77 -6.36
N SER A 174 -7.03 -18.83 -5.54
CA SER A 174 -8.28 -19.57 -5.32
C SER A 174 -9.24 -18.86 -4.35
N THR A 175 -8.69 -18.10 -3.40
CA THR A 175 -9.44 -17.53 -2.28
C THR A 175 -10.12 -16.19 -2.58
N SER A 176 -10.01 -15.68 -3.82
CA SER A 176 -10.58 -14.36 -4.16
C SER A 176 -11.07 -14.34 -5.59
N ALA A 177 -12.31 -13.86 -5.80
CA ALA A 177 -12.82 -13.45 -7.09
C ALA A 177 -12.17 -12.14 -7.57
N LYS A 178 -11.89 -11.24 -6.62
CA LYS A 178 -11.18 -9.98 -6.82
C LYS A 178 -9.84 -10.26 -7.47
N PHE A 179 -9.44 -9.41 -8.37
CA PHE A 179 -8.32 -9.52 -9.32
C PHE A 179 -8.58 -10.49 -10.48
N ASN A 180 -9.11 -11.70 -10.23
CA ASN A 180 -9.32 -12.69 -11.30
C ASN A 180 -10.39 -12.25 -12.31
N LEU A 181 -11.48 -11.64 -11.83
CA LEU A 181 -12.56 -11.17 -12.69
C LEU A 181 -12.19 -9.90 -13.45
N GLU A 182 -11.48 -8.98 -12.82
CA GLU A 182 -10.94 -7.79 -13.48
C GLU A 182 -9.94 -8.16 -14.57
N LEU A 183 -8.96 -9.03 -14.26
CA LEU A 183 -8.00 -9.52 -15.26
C LEU A 183 -8.70 -10.17 -16.46
N ALA A 184 -9.73 -10.97 -16.21
CA ALA A 184 -10.49 -11.61 -17.27
C ALA A 184 -11.17 -10.60 -18.19
N LEU A 185 -11.86 -9.59 -17.64
CA LEU A 185 -12.54 -8.57 -18.44
C LEU A 185 -11.57 -7.68 -19.19
N LEU A 186 -10.46 -7.28 -18.56
CA LEU A 186 -9.40 -6.51 -19.22
C LEU A 186 -8.80 -7.29 -20.39
N ALA A 187 -8.53 -8.58 -20.19
CA ALA A 187 -8.04 -9.47 -21.26
C ALA A 187 -9.09 -9.75 -22.35
N ASP A 188 -10.37 -9.60 -22.03
CA ASP A 188 -11.48 -9.72 -22.99
C ASP A 188 -11.82 -8.39 -23.70
N GLY A 189 -10.94 -7.37 -23.55
CA GLY A 189 -11.04 -6.11 -24.25
C GLY A 189 -12.02 -5.10 -23.64
N VAL A 190 -12.48 -5.31 -22.40
CA VAL A 190 -13.25 -4.29 -21.69
C VAL A 190 -12.33 -3.13 -21.33
N ALA A 191 -12.73 -1.92 -21.68
CA ALA A 191 -11.98 -0.72 -21.33
C ALA A 191 -11.92 -0.56 -19.80
N PRO A 192 -10.80 -0.07 -19.22
CA PRO A 192 -10.61 0.03 -17.76
C PRO A 192 -11.76 0.75 -17.03
N ASP A 193 -12.26 1.84 -17.59
CA ASP A 193 -13.38 2.62 -17.03
C ASP A 193 -14.74 1.89 -17.11
N GLY A 194 -14.82 0.81 -17.87
CA GLY A 194 -16.02 -0.03 -18.05
C GLY A 194 -16.06 -1.27 -17.17
N VAL A 195 -14.93 -1.70 -16.55
CA VAL A 195 -14.83 -3.01 -15.89
C VAL A 195 -15.90 -3.18 -14.80
N TYR A 196 -16.01 -2.27 -13.87
CA TYR A 196 -16.98 -2.39 -12.77
C TYR A 196 -18.42 -2.19 -13.21
N ARG A 197 -18.65 -1.37 -14.23
CA ARG A 197 -19.99 -1.28 -14.85
C ARG A 197 -20.42 -2.62 -15.48
N VAL A 198 -19.50 -3.32 -16.10
CA VAL A 198 -19.75 -4.67 -16.65
C VAL A 198 -19.95 -5.67 -15.52
N LEU A 199 -19.08 -5.70 -14.51
CA LEU A 199 -19.19 -6.56 -13.33
C LEU A 199 -20.48 -6.34 -12.52
N SER A 200 -21.09 -5.16 -12.60
CA SER A 200 -22.36 -4.85 -11.92
C SER A 200 -23.57 -5.54 -12.58
N THR A 201 -23.37 -6.36 -13.62
CA THR A 201 -24.44 -7.08 -14.31
C THR A 201 -24.22 -8.59 -14.29
N PRO A 202 -25.30 -9.42 -14.19
CA PRO A 202 -25.18 -10.88 -14.30
C PRO A 202 -24.48 -11.33 -15.58
N GLN A 203 -24.72 -10.65 -16.70
CA GLN A 203 -24.13 -10.94 -18.02
C GLN A 203 -22.63 -10.61 -18.03
N GLY A 204 -22.24 -9.51 -17.38
CA GLY A 204 -20.84 -9.14 -17.28
C GLY A 204 -20.01 -10.09 -16.41
N ILE A 205 -20.57 -10.56 -15.30
CA ILE A 205 -19.93 -11.61 -14.48
C ILE A 205 -19.82 -12.91 -15.31
N ALA A 206 -20.87 -13.30 -16.05
CA ALA A 206 -20.81 -14.45 -16.94
C ALA A 206 -19.75 -14.30 -18.04
N ARG A 207 -19.57 -13.09 -18.58
CA ARG A 207 -18.51 -12.74 -19.54
C ARG A 207 -17.10 -12.93 -18.94
N ALA A 208 -16.88 -12.48 -17.70
CA ALA A 208 -15.61 -12.69 -17.00
C ALA A 208 -15.31 -14.19 -16.82
N PHE A 209 -16.30 -14.99 -16.40
CA PHE A 209 -16.15 -16.43 -16.29
C PHE A 209 -15.89 -17.09 -17.66
N ALA A 210 -16.60 -16.70 -18.72
CA ALA A 210 -16.37 -17.22 -20.07
C ALA A 210 -14.94 -16.96 -20.54
N LYS A 211 -14.36 -15.80 -20.20
CA LYS A 211 -12.95 -15.52 -20.49
C LYS A 211 -12.00 -16.42 -19.70
N LEU A 212 -12.26 -16.65 -18.42
CA LEU A 212 -11.47 -17.60 -17.62
C LEU A 212 -11.62 -19.05 -18.11
N ASP A 213 -12.79 -19.41 -18.62
CA ASP A 213 -13.03 -20.73 -19.21
C ASP A 213 -12.13 -21.00 -20.42
N THR A 214 -11.67 -19.98 -21.15
CA THR A 214 -10.73 -20.16 -22.27
C THR A 214 -9.38 -20.75 -21.85
N ILE A 215 -9.00 -20.60 -20.58
CA ILE A 215 -7.76 -21.14 -20.01
C ILE A 215 -8.01 -22.22 -18.95
N ARG A 216 -9.27 -22.63 -18.74
CA ARG A 216 -9.68 -23.48 -17.61
C ARG A 216 -8.85 -24.75 -17.48
N ALA A 217 -8.59 -25.45 -18.57
CA ALA A 217 -7.80 -26.68 -18.58
C ALA A 217 -6.35 -26.46 -18.14
N SER A 218 -5.87 -25.22 -18.14
CA SER A 218 -4.53 -24.83 -17.73
C SER A 218 -4.47 -24.19 -16.35
N ILE A 219 -5.60 -23.98 -15.66
CA ILE A 219 -5.62 -23.33 -14.36
C ILE A 219 -5.09 -24.29 -13.28
N VAL A 220 -4.16 -23.79 -12.49
CA VAL A 220 -3.74 -24.36 -11.19
C VAL A 220 -3.98 -23.33 -10.10
N TRP A 221 -4.32 -23.79 -8.91
CA TRP A 221 -4.75 -22.89 -7.84
C TRP A 221 -3.67 -22.69 -6.78
N TRP A 222 -3.54 -21.46 -6.32
CA TRP A 222 -2.75 -21.13 -5.14
C TRP A 222 -3.61 -20.42 -4.08
N ALA A 223 -3.17 -20.46 -2.82
CA ALA A 223 -3.93 -19.89 -1.69
C ALA A 223 -3.07 -19.02 -0.75
N ARG A 224 -1.79 -19.36 -0.56
CA ARG A 224 -0.90 -18.70 0.40
C ARG A 224 0.09 -17.79 -0.33
N ALA A 225 0.49 -16.68 0.30
CA ALA A 225 1.63 -15.88 -0.15
C ALA A 225 2.88 -16.78 -0.28
N GLY A 226 3.68 -16.54 -1.32
CA GLY A 226 4.84 -17.39 -1.65
C GLY A 226 4.54 -18.57 -2.56
N ASP A 227 3.36 -19.21 -2.48
CA ASP A 227 2.98 -20.32 -3.37
C ASP A 227 3.23 -20.01 -4.87
N PRO A 228 2.86 -18.83 -5.41
CA PRO A 228 3.06 -18.52 -6.83
C PRO A 228 4.52 -18.59 -7.26
N ALA A 229 5.43 -18.05 -6.46
CA ALA A 229 6.86 -18.05 -6.76
C ALA A 229 7.44 -19.48 -6.77
N GLU A 230 7.03 -20.32 -5.81
CA GLU A 230 7.43 -21.73 -5.75
C GLU A 230 6.88 -22.52 -6.94
N MET A 231 5.60 -22.29 -7.32
CA MET A 231 4.99 -22.97 -8.46
C MET A 231 5.64 -22.62 -9.80
N LEU A 232 6.17 -21.39 -9.93
CA LEU A 232 6.94 -20.98 -11.10
C LEU A 232 8.33 -21.65 -11.13
N GLU A 233 9.00 -21.75 -9.96
CA GLU A 233 10.33 -22.31 -9.83
C GLU A 233 10.35 -23.82 -10.07
N ASP A 234 9.42 -24.56 -9.45
CA ASP A 234 9.34 -26.02 -9.58
C ASP A 234 8.60 -26.51 -10.83
N GLY A 235 8.12 -25.58 -11.65
CA GLY A 235 7.50 -25.86 -12.93
C GLY A 235 6.03 -26.28 -12.87
N ARG A 236 5.38 -26.24 -11.71
CA ARG A 236 3.92 -26.44 -11.57
C ARG A 236 3.11 -25.33 -12.27
N ALA A 237 3.69 -24.15 -12.44
CA ALA A 237 3.09 -23.06 -13.20
C ALA A 237 4.06 -22.54 -14.28
N ALA A 238 3.50 -22.07 -15.40
CA ALA A 238 4.21 -21.31 -16.42
C ALA A 238 4.04 -19.80 -16.18
N PHE A 239 2.85 -19.42 -15.71
CA PHE A 239 2.48 -18.09 -15.28
C PHE A 239 1.79 -18.16 -13.92
N ALA A 240 1.89 -17.07 -13.17
CA ALA A 240 1.16 -16.92 -11.91
C ALA A 240 0.71 -15.47 -11.71
N THR A 241 -0.50 -15.28 -11.20
CA THR A 241 -0.84 -14.03 -10.54
C THR A 241 -0.13 -13.97 -9.20
N ILE A 242 0.53 -12.85 -8.88
CA ILE A 242 1.41 -12.71 -7.71
C ILE A 242 1.42 -11.25 -7.23
N LEU A 243 1.55 -11.01 -5.94
CA LEU A 243 1.84 -9.66 -5.44
C LEU A 243 3.25 -9.23 -5.86
N ASN A 244 3.41 -7.98 -6.26
CA ASN A 244 4.71 -7.47 -6.66
C ASN A 244 5.77 -7.56 -5.54
N GLY A 245 5.34 -7.48 -4.27
CA GLY A 245 6.21 -7.72 -3.11
C GLY A 245 6.78 -9.13 -3.07
N ASP A 246 5.93 -10.14 -3.32
CA ASP A 246 6.35 -11.55 -3.35
C ASP A 246 7.25 -11.83 -4.57
N ALA A 247 6.98 -11.19 -5.70
CA ALA A 247 7.84 -11.29 -6.88
C ALA A 247 9.23 -10.69 -6.64
N TYR A 248 9.30 -9.56 -5.94
CA TYR A 248 10.56 -8.95 -5.51
C TYR A 248 11.34 -9.86 -4.55
N GLU A 249 10.67 -10.41 -3.54
CA GLU A 249 11.30 -11.32 -2.58
C GLU A 249 11.84 -12.57 -3.26
N ALA A 250 11.10 -13.15 -4.20
CA ALA A 250 11.58 -14.26 -5.02
C ALA A 250 12.84 -13.90 -5.83
N ALA A 251 12.88 -12.68 -6.42
CA ALA A 251 14.06 -12.20 -7.13
C ALA A 251 15.27 -12.02 -6.20
N ASN A 252 15.07 -11.52 -4.98
CA ASN A 252 16.13 -11.41 -3.96
C ASN A 252 16.68 -12.77 -3.54
N GLN A 253 15.83 -13.81 -3.51
CA GLN A 253 16.20 -15.19 -3.29
C GLN A 253 16.84 -15.85 -4.53
N ARG A 254 17.14 -15.06 -5.57
CA ARG A 254 17.72 -15.50 -6.85
C ARG A 254 16.85 -16.47 -7.66
N ARG A 255 15.55 -16.49 -7.42
CA ARG A 255 14.59 -17.22 -8.26
C ARG A 255 14.44 -16.51 -9.60
N SER A 256 14.54 -17.26 -10.69
CA SER A 256 14.40 -16.70 -12.04
C SER A 256 12.94 -16.58 -12.40
N LEU A 257 12.41 -15.36 -12.36
CA LEU A 257 11.06 -15.03 -12.83
C LEU A 257 11.07 -13.73 -13.63
N GLY A 258 10.16 -13.65 -14.61
CA GLY A 258 9.84 -12.41 -15.31
C GLY A 258 8.54 -11.84 -14.77
N VAL A 259 8.38 -10.52 -14.85
CA VAL A 259 7.16 -9.82 -14.41
C VAL A 259 6.55 -9.07 -15.59
N ILE A 260 5.24 -9.23 -15.75
CA ILE A 260 4.42 -8.46 -16.70
C ILE A 260 3.67 -7.40 -15.88
N TRP A 261 3.99 -6.13 -16.16
CA TRP A 261 3.35 -4.98 -15.52
C TRP A 261 2.12 -4.48 -16.29
N ASP A 262 1.94 -4.95 -17.52
CA ASP A 262 0.75 -4.57 -18.31
C ASP A 262 -0.54 -4.98 -17.60
N ARG A 263 -1.44 -4.01 -17.43
CA ARG A 263 -2.71 -4.18 -16.71
C ARG A 263 -2.56 -4.69 -15.28
N GLN A 264 -1.47 -4.35 -14.60
CA GLN A 264 -1.35 -4.61 -13.17
C GLN A 264 -2.56 -4.04 -12.41
N LEU A 265 -3.03 -4.77 -11.42
CA LEU A 265 -4.15 -4.37 -10.59
C LEU A 265 -3.62 -3.82 -9.27
N TYR A 266 -3.80 -2.54 -8.99
CA TYR A 266 -3.21 -1.94 -7.80
C TYR A 266 -4.23 -1.60 -6.72
N GLU A 267 -3.74 -1.66 -5.49
CA GLU A 267 -4.39 -1.24 -4.26
C GLU A 267 -3.48 -0.31 -3.46
N LEU A 268 -4.01 0.23 -2.38
CA LEU A 268 -3.35 1.26 -1.58
C LEU A 268 -3.41 0.93 -0.10
N ASP A 269 -2.31 1.21 0.60
CA ASP A 269 -2.35 1.53 2.03
C ASP A 269 -2.44 3.04 2.21
N VAL A 270 -3.15 3.45 3.24
CA VAL A 270 -3.48 4.85 3.49
C VAL A 270 -3.40 5.18 4.99
N PHE A 271 -3.03 6.41 5.34
CA PHE A 271 -3.12 6.89 6.71
C PHE A 271 -4.47 7.51 7.01
N GLY A 272 -5.05 7.12 8.15
CA GLY A 272 -6.22 7.74 8.78
C GLY A 272 -5.92 8.17 10.21
N ILE A 273 -6.78 9.03 10.77
CA ILE A 273 -6.70 9.53 12.16
C ILE A 273 -8.00 9.15 12.86
N PRO A 274 -7.98 8.48 14.03
CA PRO A 274 -9.18 8.12 14.76
C PRO A 274 -10.03 9.34 15.11
N LYS A 275 -11.36 9.22 14.93
CA LYS A 275 -12.31 10.29 15.18
C LYS A 275 -12.36 10.69 16.65
N GLY A 276 -12.12 11.99 16.95
CA GLY A 276 -12.14 12.53 18.31
C GLY A 276 -10.84 12.33 19.09
N ASP A 277 -9.77 11.87 18.43
CA ASP A 277 -8.44 11.75 19.05
C ASP A 277 -7.97 13.12 19.60
N PRO A 278 -7.63 13.21 20.91
CA PRO A 278 -7.14 14.45 21.52
C PRO A 278 -5.79 14.94 20.96
N LYS A 279 -5.05 14.07 20.27
CA LYS A 279 -3.77 14.42 19.62
C LYS A 279 -3.92 14.62 18.10
N ARG A 280 -5.12 14.83 17.61
CA ARG A 280 -5.45 14.98 16.19
C ARG A 280 -4.48 15.90 15.43
N GLU A 281 -4.10 17.04 16.00
CA GLU A 281 -3.20 17.98 15.31
C GLU A 281 -1.77 17.42 15.17
N MET A 282 -1.29 16.70 16.18
CA MET A 282 0.01 16.02 16.14
C MET A 282 -0.01 14.86 15.13
N ALA A 283 -1.10 14.08 15.11
CA ALA A 283 -1.32 13.02 14.13
C ALA A 283 -1.40 13.59 12.71
N MET A 284 -2.05 14.73 12.51
CA MET A 284 -2.12 15.40 11.21
C MET A 284 -0.77 15.93 10.75
N ASP A 285 0.07 16.47 11.66
CA ASP A 285 1.44 16.87 11.31
C ASP A 285 2.28 15.67 10.88
N PHE A 286 2.12 14.54 11.59
CA PHE A 286 2.74 13.27 11.17
C PHE A 286 2.25 12.83 9.77
N VAL A 287 0.95 12.82 9.51
CA VAL A 287 0.38 12.44 8.20
C VAL A 287 0.94 13.33 7.09
N ARG A 288 1.00 14.65 7.29
CA ARG A 288 1.62 15.58 6.33
C ARG A 288 3.09 15.26 6.06
N PHE A 289 3.86 14.93 7.10
CA PHE A 289 5.25 14.51 6.95
C PHE A 289 5.36 13.16 6.24
N ALA A 290 4.62 12.16 6.71
CA ALA A 290 4.67 10.78 6.22
C ALA A 290 4.29 10.67 4.75
N THR A 291 3.33 11.48 4.31
CA THR A 291 2.81 11.49 2.94
C THR A 291 3.46 12.57 2.04
N SER A 292 4.53 13.21 2.47
CA SER A 292 5.34 14.07 1.60
C SER A 292 6.07 13.22 0.53
N ALA A 293 6.36 13.81 -0.64
CA ALA A 293 7.06 13.11 -1.71
C ALA A 293 8.39 12.48 -1.25
N ALA A 294 9.17 13.21 -0.46
CA ALA A 294 10.44 12.71 0.09
C ALA A 294 10.27 11.54 1.06
N SER A 295 9.23 11.57 1.90
CA SER A 295 8.95 10.51 2.87
C SER A 295 8.47 9.24 2.20
N LEU A 296 7.54 9.34 1.26
CA LEU A 296 7.06 8.20 0.48
C LEU A 296 8.17 7.56 -0.36
N ALA A 297 9.03 8.38 -0.96
CA ALA A 297 10.20 7.87 -1.69
C ALA A 297 11.16 7.09 -0.79
N ARG A 298 11.35 7.52 0.47
CA ARG A 298 12.17 6.75 1.43
C ARG A 298 11.55 5.40 1.76
N VAL A 299 10.24 5.31 1.97
CA VAL A 299 9.55 4.01 2.19
C VAL A 299 9.78 3.08 1.00
N SER A 300 9.54 3.57 -0.23
CA SER A 300 9.75 2.81 -1.47
C SER A 300 11.22 2.44 -1.71
N GLY A 301 12.16 3.09 -1.02
CA GLY A 301 13.56 2.68 -0.98
C GLY A 301 13.81 1.41 -0.17
N TRP A 302 12.96 1.08 0.80
CA TRP A 302 13.10 -0.12 1.64
C TRP A 302 12.31 -1.32 1.13
N VAL A 303 11.14 -1.08 0.55
CA VAL A 303 10.20 -2.12 0.09
C VAL A 303 9.75 -1.84 -1.34
N PRO A 304 9.37 -2.86 -2.12
CA PRO A 304 8.98 -2.71 -3.53
C PRO A 304 7.57 -2.15 -3.70
N TYR A 305 7.10 -1.34 -2.76
CA TYR A 305 5.81 -0.66 -2.86
C TYR A 305 6.00 0.73 -3.43
N GLY A 306 5.17 1.08 -4.42
CA GLY A 306 5.25 2.37 -5.09
C GLY A 306 4.77 3.50 -4.19
N PRO A 307 5.39 4.70 -4.27
CA PRO A 307 4.85 5.85 -3.55
C PRO A 307 3.48 6.23 -4.11
N ALA A 308 2.54 6.60 -3.22
CA ALA A 308 1.21 7.06 -3.62
C ALA A 308 1.23 8.45 -4.30
N ARG A 309 2.38 9.12 -4.34
CA ARG A 309 2.60 10.38 -5.07
C ARG A 309 3.43 10.18 -6.33
N ARG A 310 2.98 10.76 -7.44
CA ARG A 310 3.69 10.71 -8.74
C ARG A 310 5.06 11.37 -8.66
N SER A 311 5.14 12.54 -8.02
CA SER A 311 6.39 13.30 -7.89
C SER A 311 7.43 12.64 -6.98
N ALA A 312 7.06 11.62 -6.22
CA ALA A 312 7.97 10.91 -5.34
C ALA A 312 8.84 9.87 -6.08
N ILE A 313 8.38 9.36 -7.24
CA ILE A 313 9.04 8.24 -7.92
C ILE A 313 10.50 8.54 -8.30
N ASP A 314 10.78 9.75 -8.73
CA ASP A 314 12.12 10.19 -9.13
C ASP A 314 13.06 10.44 -7.93
N LEU A 315 12.52 10.44 -6.72
CA LEU A 315 13.28 10.53 -5.48
C LEU A 315 13.65 9.16 -4.92
N VAL A 316 13.08 8.08 -5.44
CA VAL A 316 13.36 6.73 -4.94
C VAL A 316 14.77 6.32 -5.32
N GLY A 317 15.56 5.99 -4.29
CA GLY A 317 16.95 5.59 -4.43
C GLY A 317 17.14 4.07 -4.49
N LYS A 318 18.32 3.67 -4.00
CA LYS A 318 18.67 2.27 -3.78
C LYS A 318 18.14 1.80 -2.43
N ASN A 319 17.87 0.49 -2.33
CA ASN A 319 17.60 -0.14 -1.05
C ASN A 319 18.81 0.03 -0.12
N PRO A 320 18.65 0.57 1.09
CA PRO A 320 19.77 0.87 1.98
C PRO A 320 20.56 -0.35 2.46
N GLU A 321 19.92 -1.53 2.53
CA GLU A 321 20.57 -2.78 2.96
C GLU A 321 21.16 -3.54 1.79
N LEU A 322 20.45 -3.62 0.67
CA LEU A 322 20.82 -4.44 -0.47
C LEU A 322 21.63 -3.69 -1.53
N GLY A 323 21.63 -2.36 -1.51
CA GLY A 323 22.31 -1.51 -2.49
C GLY A 323 21.74 -1.54 -3.91
N ILE A 324 20.60 -2.22 -4.13
CA ILE A 324 19.95 -2.33 -5.44
C ILE A 324 19.01 -1.15 -5.72
N ALA A 325 18.91 -0.74 -6.97
CA ALA A 325 17.96 0.28 -7.40
C ALA A 325 16.52 -0.25 -7.26
N MET A 326 15.64 0.50 -6.59
CA MET A 326 14.28 0.03 -6.31
C MET A 326 13.29 0.28 -7.45
N ARG A 327 13.50 1.32 -8.27
CA ARG A 327 12.58 1.72 -9.34
C ARG A 327 12.07 0.56 -10.22
N PRO A 328 12.89 -0.43 -10.65
CA PRO A 328 12.41 -1.53 -11.48
C PRO A 328 11.37 -2.45 -10.82
N PHE A 329 11.20 -2.35 -9.51
CA PHE A 329 10.28 -3.19 -8.74
C PHE A 329 9.04 -2.42 -8.27
N LEU A 330 8.93 -1.12 -8.61
CA LEU A 330 7.85 -0.27 -8.13
C LEU A 330 6.66 -0.25 -9.09
N PRO A 331 5.45 -0.55 -8.61
CA PRO A 331 4.25 -0.51 -9.45
C PRO A 331 3.95 0.88 -10.01
N THR A 332 4.30 1.96 -9.29
CA THR A 332 4.03 3.35 -9.71
C THR A 332 5.13 3.97 -10.57
N ALA A 333 6.16 3.21 -10.94
CA ALA A 333 7.11 3.68 -11.96
C ALA A 333 6.35 3.97 -13.26
N PRO A 334 6.57 5.10 -13.96
CA PRO A 334 5.81 5.49 -15.14
C PRO A 334 5.74 4.42 -16.22
N GLU A 335 6.83 3.68 -16.41
CA GLU A 335 6.94 2.56 -17.34
C GLU A 335 6.02 1.37 -16.98
N HIS A 336 5.67 1.21 -15.72
CA HIS A 336 4.77 0.17 -15.22
C HIS A 336 3.33 0.67 -15.05
N PHE A 337 3.16 1.94 -14.73
CA PHE A 337 1.88 2.49 -14.29
C PHE A 337 0.97 2.97 -15.42
N SER A 338 1.49 3.08 -16.65
CA SER A 338 0.75 3.63 -17.80
C SER A 338 -0.51 2.85 -18.15
N THR A 339 -0.52 1.54 -17.91
CA THR A 339 -1.68 0.64 -18.15
C THR A 339 -2.28 0.09 -16.86
N ALA A 340 -1.82 0.56 -15.69
CA ALA A 340 -2.27 0.08 -14.39
C ALA A 340 -3.77 0.31 -14.19
N PHE A 341 -4.42 -0.62 -13.50
CA PHE A 341 -5.83 -0.59 -13.19
C PHE A 341 -6.04 -0.46 -11.68
N ALA A 342 -6.77 0.58 -11.29
CA ALA A 342 -7.16 0.77 -9.89
C ALA A 342 -8.28 -0.21 -9.52
N VAL A 343 -8.10 -0.98 -8.47
CA VAL A 343 -9.17 -1.80 -7.91
C VAL A 343 -10.19 -0.87 -7.24
N ASP A 344 -11.48 -1.14 -7.46
CA ASP A 344 -12.58 -0.41 -6.80
C ASP A 344 -13.06 -1.19 -5.58
N ASP A 345 -12.45 -0.89 -4.44
CA ASP A 345 -12.78 -1.53 -3.18
C ASP A 345 -14.19 -1.18 -2.68
N ALA A 346 -14.69 0.02 -3.01
CA ALA A 346 -16.05 0.39 -2.69
C ALA A 346 -17.05 -0.46 -3.44
N TRP A 347 -16.76 -0.78 -4.70
CA TRP A 347 -17.55 -1.70 -5.50
C TRP A 347 -17.52 -3.12 -4.90
N TRP A 348 -16.35 -3.62 -4.52
CA TRP A 348 -16.21 -4.95 -3.90
C TRP A 348 -16.93 -5.06 -2.57
N GLN A 349 -16.92 -4.02 -1.73
CA GLN A 349 -17.70 -3.98 -0.50
C GLN A 349 -19.21 -4.07 -0.75
N ALA A 350 -19.70 -3.42 -1.81
CA ALA A 350 -21.11 -3.40 -2.15
C ALA A 350 -21.58 -4.70 -2.84
N HIS A 351 -20.78 -5.29 -3.73
CA HIS A 351 -21.16 -6.38 -4.62
C HIS A 351 -20.51 -7.73 -4.27
N GLY A 352 -19.45 -7.73 -3.45
CA GLY A 352 -18.76 -8.95 -3.06
C GLY A 352 -19.68 -10.04 -2.50
N PRO A 353 -20.65 -9.73 -1.61
CA PRO A 353 -21.59 -10.71 -1.08
C PRO A 353 -22.38 -11.47 -2.17
N GLU A 354 -22.64 -10.85 -3.31
CA GLU A 354 -23.32 -11.49 -4.45
C GLU A 354 -22.33 -12.23 -5.36
N VAL A 355 -21.16 -11.66 -5.61
CA VAL A 355 -20.19 -12.15 -6.59
C VAL A 355 -19.40 -13.35 -6.07
N ILE A 356 -19.00 -13.33 -4.79
CA ILE A 356 -18.16 -14.38 -4.20
C ILE A 356 -18.79 -15.77 -4.28
N PRO A 357 -20.08 -15.99 -3.94
CA PRO A 357 -20.70 -17.32 -4.08
C PRO A 357 -20.72 -17.81 -5.55
N ARG A 358 -20.86 -16.90 -6.52
CA ARG A 358 -20.82 -17.25 -7.95
C ARG A 358 -19.41 -17.66 -8.38
N TRP A 359 -18.38 -16.98 -7.89
CA TRP A 359 -16.99 -17.36 -8.07
C TRP A 359 -16.69 -18.75 -7.51
N GLU A 360 -17.09 -19.01 -6.27
CA GLU A 360 -16.89 -20.32 -5.63
C GLU A 360 -17.58 -21.44 -6.40
N ALA A 361 -18.83 -21.22 -6.83
CA ALA A 361 -19.56 -22.18 -7.66
C ALA A 361 -18.90 -22.39 -9.03
N TRP A 362 -18.34 -21.35 -9.66
CA TRP A 362 -17.61 -21.47 -10.92
C TRP A 362 -16.28 -22.21 -10.70
N ARG A 363 -15.52 -21.88 -9.68
CA ARG A 363 -14.22 -22.49 -9.36
C ARG A 363 -14.35 -23.97 -9.02
N GLY A 364 -15.42 -24.37 -8.37
CA GLY A 364 -15.69 -25.76 -7.93
C GLY A 364 -16.12 -26.73 -9.05
N LYS A 365 -16.36 -26.23 -10.26
CA LYS A 365 -16.65 -27.06 -11.44
C LYS A 365 -15.36 -27.59 -12.05
#